data_ec1f1e65d2309aac97a8017dcd3cb018
#
_entry.id   ec1f1e65d2309aac97a8017dcd3cb018
#
_cell.length_a   1.000
_cell.length_b   1.000
_cell.length_c   1.000
_cell.angle_alpha   90.00
_cell.angle_beta   90.00
_cell.angle_gamma   90.00
#
_symmetry.space_group_name_H-M   'P 1'
#
loop_
_entity.id
_entity.type
_entity.pdbx_description
1 polymer ?
#
loop_
_entity_poly.entity_id
_entity_poly.type
_entity_poly.pdbx_seq_one_letter_code
_entity_poly.pdbx_strand_id
1 'polypeptide(L)'
;NGKCYLAIENNKAVGLIMGIVSTYDENDYLDYKCPKTGEITELIISKNIRNNGIGQRLMEKMENYFRSINCEYVSVDVFAYNEQAINFYKKQGYHTRMLIDMKKL
;
A
#
# COMPACT_ATOMS: atom_id res chain seq x y z
N ASN A 1 2.72 15.36 -3.55
CA ASN A 1 1.49 14.82 -3.00
C ASN A 1 1.61 13.41 -2.44
N GLY A 2 2.80 13.06 -2.03
CA GLY A 2 3.03 11.80 -1.34
C GLY A 2 3.09 11.98 0.16
N LYS A 3 2.95 10.87 0.86
CA LYS A 3 3.08 10.79 2.30
C LYS A 3 4.06 9.68 2.63
N CYS A 4 4.91 9.92 3.62
CA CYS A 4 5.89 8.94 4.03
C CYS A 4 5.92 8.87 5.55
N TYR A 5 5.98 7.65 6.09
CA TYR A 5 6.20 7.42 7.52
C TYR A 5 7.41 6.52 7.68
N LEU A 6 8.19 6.80 8.71
CA LEU A 6 9.35 6.00 9.08
C LEU A 6 9.11 5.35 10.43
N ALA A 7 9.54 4.11 10.57
CA ALA A 7 9.66 3.47 11.86
C ALA A 7 11.11 3.62 12.34
N ILE A 8 11.28 4.20 13.51
CA ILE A 8 12.60 4.46 14.08
C ILE A 8 12.77 3.62 15.34
N GLU A 9 13.89 2.94 15.46
CA GLU A 9 14.26 2.17 16.63
C GLU A 9 15.74 2.38 16.91
N ASN A 10 16.08 2.77 18.14
CA ASN A 10 17.46 3.05 18.55
C ASN A 10 18.15 4.07 17.62
N ASN A 11 17.43 5.12 17.23
CA ASN A 11 17.91 6.18 16.34
C ASN A 11 18.20 5.72 14.90
N LYS A 12 17.70 4.55 14.51
CA LYS A 12 17.86 4.05 13.14
C LYS A 12 16.50 3.83 12.49
N ALA A 13 16.42 4.15 11.22
CA ALA A 13 15.23 3.84 10.44
C ALA A 13 15.19 2.33 10.20
N VAL A 14 14.12 1.70 10.64
CA VAL A 14 13.94 0.24 10.52
C VAL A 14 12.77 -0.13 9.62
N GLY A 15 12.00 0.85 9.21
CA GLY A 15 10.90 0.64 8.28
C GLY A 15 10.47 1.94 7.62
N LEU A 16 9.85 1.80 6.47
CA LEU A 16 9.39 2.92 5.65
C LEU A 16 8.09 2.53 4.95
N ILE A 17 7.14 3.43 4.94
CA ILE A 17 5.98 3.31 4.07
C ILE A 17 5.78 4.61 3.32
N MET A 18 5.48 4.49 2.02
CA MET A 18 5.18 5.63 1.16
C MET A 18 3.85 5.40 0.47
N GLY A 19 3.11 6.48 0.31
CA GLY A 19 1.83 6.42 -0.37
C GLY A 19 1.53 7.71 -1.10
N ILE A 20 0.65 7.59 -2.07
CA ILE A 20 0.14 8.73 -2.87
C ILE A 20 -1.36 8.56 -3.00
N VAL A 21 -2.04 9.62 -3.39
CA VAL A 21 -3.44 9.51 -3.81
C VAL A 21 -3.43 9.33 -5.33
N SER A 22 -4.11 8.28 -5.78
CA SER A 22 -4.23 8.02 -7.21
C SER A 22 -4.99 9.16 -7.87
N THR A 23 -4.39 9.71 -8.93
CA THR A 23 -5.05 10.71 -9.75
C THR A 23 -5.58 10.02 -11.00
N TYR A 24 -6.88 10.17 -11.23
CA TYR A 24 -7.50 9.67 -12.45
C TYR A 24 -7.65 10.80 -13.45
N ASP A 25 -7.41 10.49 -14.72
CA ASP A 25 -7.70 11.39 -15.82
C ASP A 25 -9.23 11.54 -15.91
N GLU A 26 -9.71 12.69 -16.40
CA GLU A 26 -11.14 12.91 -16.62
C GLU A 26 -11.77 11.79 -17.47
N ASN A 27 -11.03 11.26 -18.40
CA ASN A 27 -11.50 10.17 -19.26
C ASN A 27 -11.80 8.89 -18.49
N ASP A 28 -11.16 8.68 -17.35
CA ASP A 28 -11.38 7.51 -16.51
C ASP A 28 -12.74 7.53 -15.83
N TYR A 29 -13.38 8.69 -15.79
CA TYR A 29 -14.67 8.88 -15.11
C TYR A 29 -15.86 8.83 -16.04
N LEU A 30 -15.64 8.65 -17.35
CA LEU A 30 -16.73 8.75 -18.32
C LEU A 30 -17.82 7.70 -18.13
N ASP A 31 -17.45 6.51 -17.68
CA ASP A 31 -18.39 5.39 -17.62
C ASP A 31 -18.81 5.04 -16.20
N TYR A 32 -18.06 5.45 -15.18
CA TYR A 32 -18.39 5.16 -13.80
C TYR A 32 -17.60 6.06 -12.85
N LYS A 33 -18.07 6.16 -11.64
CA LYS A 33 -17.36 6.93 -10.60
C LYS A 33 -16.14 6.16 -10.12
N CYS A 34 -14.99 6.79 -10.21
CA CYS A 34 -13.78 6.24 -9.60
C CYS A 34 -13.70 6.74 -8.15
N PRO A 35 -13.73 5.86 -7.15
CA PRO A 35 -13.60 6.29 -5.77
C PRO A 35 -12.18 6.83 -5.54
N LYS A 36 -12.09 7.80 -4.62
CA LYS A 36 -10.78 8.32 -4.22
C LYS A 36 -10.01 7.20 -3.52
N THR A 37 -8.84 6.88 -4.03
CA THR A 37 -8.06 5.74 -3.58
C THR A 37 -6.66 6.18 -3.19
N GLY A 38 -6.22 5.78 -2.00
CA GLY A 38 -4.83 5.90 -1.60
C GLY A 38 -4.07 4.70 -2.14
N GLU A 39 -2.85 4.93 -2.62
CA GLU A 39 -2.00 3.88 -3.16
C GLU A 39 -0.72 3.79 -2.35
N ILE A 40 -0.43 2.60 -1.84
CA ILE A 40 0.84 2.34 -1.17
C ILE A 40 1.86 2.00 -2.23
N THR A 41 2.88 2.85 -2.35
CA THR A 41 3.91 2.69 -3.37
C THR A 41 5.12 1.93 -2.87
N GLU A 42 5.40 2.01 -1.56
CA GLU A 42 6.53 1.31 -0.96
C GLU A 42 6.20 0.90 0.47
N LEU A 43 6.58 -0.30 0.83
CA LEU A 43 6.62 -0.76 2.21
C LEU A 43 7.88 -1.59 2.38
N ILE A 44 8.83 -1.07 3.16
CA ILE A 44 10.12 -1.70 3.37
C ILE A 44 10.35 -1.84 4.86
N ILE A 45 10.72 -3.05 5.28
CA ILE A 45 11.05 -3.35 6.68
C ILE A 45 12.42 -3.96 6.72
N SER A 46 13.26 -3.50 7.62
CA SER A 46 14.59 -4.07 7.83
C SER A 46 14.49 -5.58 8.13
N LYS A 47 15.38 -6.37 7.51
CA LYS A 47 15.34 -7.83 7.65
C LYS A 47 15.46 -8.29 9.10
N ASN A 48 16.25 -7.58 9.91
CA ASN A 48 16.56 -8.01 11.27
C ASN A 48 15.39 -7.86 12.23
N ILE A 49 14.34 -7.13 11.83
CA ILE A 49 13.22 -6.82 12.72
C ILE A 49 11.87 -7.18 12.10
N ARG A 50 11.87 -7.98 11.05
CA ARG A 50 10.64 -8.50 10.46
C ARG A 50 9.90 -9.35 11.48
N ASN A 51 8.58 -9.36 11.38
CA ASN A 51 7.67 -10.10 12.27
C ASN A 51 7.49 -9.47 13.66
N ASN A 52 7.90 -8.21 13.83
CA ASN A 52 7.69 -7.45 15.08
C ASN A 52 6.49 -6.51 15.02
N GLY A 53 5.62 -6.68 14.02
CA GLY A 53 4.43 -5.84 13.89
C GLY A 53 4.69 -4.44 13.34
N ILE A 54 5.91 -4.13 12.90
CA ILE A 54 6.25 -2.81 12.35
C ILE A 54 5.52 -2.56 11.06
N GLY A 55 5.45 -3.58 10.17
CA GLY A 55 4.71 -3.46 8.92
C GLY A 55 3.24 -3.15 9.15
N GLN A 56 2.62 -3.84 10.09
CA GLN A 56 1.22 -3.61 10.43
C GLN A 56 1.01 -2.18 10.96
N ARG A 57 1.89 -1.71 11.82
CA ARG A 57 1.77 -0.35 12.37
C ARG A 57 1.97 0.72 11.31
N LEU A 58 2.90 0.51 10.38
CA LEU A 58 3.09 1.42 9.26
C LEU A 58 1.85 1.43 8.34
N MET A 59 1.27 0.26 8.07
CA MET A 59 0.03 0.17 7.29
C MET A 59 -1.10 0.93 7.96
N GLU A 60 -1.31 0.72 9.26
CA GLU A 60 -2.35 1.42 10.01
C GLU A 60 -2.16 2.93 9.97
N LYS A 61 -0.93 3.40 10.10
CA LYS A 61 -0.60 4.81 10.05
C LYS A 61 -0.97 5.42 8.70
N MET A 62 -0.60 4.74 7.62
CA MET A 62 -0.91 5.21 6.27
C MET A 62 -2.41 5.15 5.99
N GLU A 63 -3.08 4.09 6.41
CA GLU A 63 -4.53 3.97 6.24
C GLU A 63 -5.28 5.07 6.97
N ASN A 64 -4.84 5.41 8.18
CA ASN A 64 -5.43 6.51 8.93
C ASN A 64 -5.21 7.85 8.22
N TYR A 65 -4.04 8.05 7.63
CA TYR A 65 -3.81 9.24 6.82
C TYR A 65 -4.79 9.29 5.64
N PHE A 66 -4.93 8.19 4.91
CA PHE A 66 -5.84 8.14 3.77
C PHE A 66 -7.29 8.39 4.19
N ARG A 67 -7.71 7.85 5.33
CA ARG A 67 -9.04 8.16 5.88
C ARG A 67 -9.21 9.65 6.16
N SER A 68 -8.18 10.27 6.70
CA SER A 68 -8.23 11.70 7.06
C SER A 68 -8.41 12.62 5.86
N ILE A 69 -8.02 12.16 4.66
CA ILE A 69 -8.19 12.92 3.43
C ILE A 69 -9.29 12.34 2.53
N ASN A 70 -10.19 11.55 3.14
CA ASN A 70 -11.42 11.04 2.51
C ASN A 70 -11.19 10.03 1.38
N CYS A 71 -10.11 9.25 1.44
CA CYS A 71 -9.99 8.10 0.56
C CYS A 71 -10.97 7.01 0.99
N GLU A 72 -11.62 6.38 0.02
CA GLU A 72 -12.55 5.28 0.27
C GLU A 72 -11.85 3.94 0.27
N TYR A 73 -10.75 3.82 -0.48
CA TYR A 73 -10.00 2.59 -0.64
C TYR A 73 -8.52 2.83 -0.52
N VAL A 74 -7.79 1.77 -0.23
CA VAL A 74 -6.33 1.73 -0.31
C VAL A 74 -5.96 0.58 -1.23
N SER A 75 -5.06 0.83 -2.16
CA SER A 75 -4.55 -0.20 -3.06
C SER A 75 -3.05 -0.40 -2.87
N VAL A 76 -2.59 -1.58 -3.21
CA VAL A 76 -1.16 -1.92 -3.25
C VAL A 76 -0.94 -2.92 -4.37
N ASP A 77 0.12 -2.71 -5.13
CA ASP A 77 0.51 -3.66 -6.18
C ASP A 77 1.46 -4.69 -5.60
N VAL A 78 1.14 -5.96 -5.82
CA VAL A 78 1.94 -7.07 -5.29
C VAL A 78 2.20 -8.05 -6.43
N PHE A 79 3.46 -8.42 -6.62
CA PHE A 79 3.78 -9.46 -7.62
C PHE A 79 3.18 -10.81 -7.20
N ALA A 80 2.60 -11.52 -8.17
CA ALA A 80 1.90 -12.77 -7.92
C ALA A 80 2.79 -13.86 -7.30
N TYR A 81 4.10 -13.81 -7.54
CA TYR A 81 5.04 -14.78 -6.98
C TYR A 81 5.47 -14.42 -5.55
N ASN A 82 5.11 -13.25 -5.03
CA ASN A 82 5.49 -12.83 -3.69
C ASN A 82 4.43 -13.27 -2.68
N GLU A 83 4.45 -14.56 -2.34
CA GLU A 83 3.46 -15.15 -1.44
C GLU A 83 3.47 -14.53 -0.05
N GLN A 84 4.66 -14.18 0.44
CA GLN A 84 4.79 -13.58 1.76
C GLN A 84 4.07 -12.23 1.83
N ALA A 85 4.26 -11.39 0.82
CA ALA A 85 3.58 -10.10 0.76
C ALA A 85 2.07 -10.27 0.60
N ILE A 86 1.65 -11.19 -0.29
CA ILE A 86 0.23 -11.47 -0.50
C ILE A 86 -0.44 -11.89 0.82
N ASN A 87 0.19 -12.78 1.56
CA ASN A 87 -0.34 -13.24 2.84
C ASN A 87 -0.38 -12.12 3.88
N PHE A 88 0.66 -11.28 3.90
CA PHE A 88 0.68 -10.12 4.78
C PHE A 88 -0.51 -9.19 4.51
N TYR A 89 -0.72 -8.83 3.25
CA TYR A 89 -1.82 -7.91 2.91
C TYR A 89 -3.19 -8.53 3.15
N LYS A 90 -3.34 -9.84 2.89
CA LYS A 90 -4.60 -10.53 3.23
C LYS A 90 -4.93 -10.43 4.71
N LYS A 91 -3.92 -10.60 5.57
CA LYS A 91 -4.11 -10.45 7.03
C LYS A 91 -4.50 -9.03 7.43
N GLN A 92 -4.09 -8.04 6.64
CA GLN A 92 -4.46 -6.65 6.87
C GLN A 92 -5.84 -6.30 6.29
N GLY A 93 -6.54 -7.26 5.71
CA GLY A 93 -7.87 -7.04 5.15
C GLY A 93 -7.91 -6.74 3.67
N TYR A 94 -6.79 -6.84 2.98
CA TYR A 94 -6.74 -6.61 1.54
C TYR A 94 -7.14 -7.87 0.78
N HIS A 95 -7.75 -7.69 -0.37
CA HIS A 95 -8.10 -8.80 -1.26
C HIS A 95 -7.82 -8.39 -2.70
N THR A 96 -7.60 -9.37 -3.54
CA THR A 96 -7.23 -9.15 -4.93
C THR A 96 -8.39 -8.57 -5.70
N ARG A 97 -8.11 -7.49 -6.43
CA ARG A 97 -9.09 -6.84 -7.30
C ARG A 97 -8.83 -7.12 -8.78
N MET A 98 -7.56 -7.16 -9.16
CA MET A 98 -7.15 -7.31 -10.56
C MET A 98 -6.02 -8.30 -10.68
N LEU A 99 -5.97 -8.97 -11.82
CA LEU A 99 -4.83 -9.79 -12.23
C LEU A 99 -4.27 -9.21 -13.52
N ILE A 100 -2.95 -9.22 -13.64
CA ILE A 100 -2.26 -8.83 -14.86
C ILE A 100 -1.61 -10.10 -15.42
N ASP A 101 -2.12 -10.54 -16.56
CA ASP A 101 -1.58 -11.71 -17.23
C ASP A 101 -0.65 -11.27 -18.35
N MET A 102 0.50 -11.93 -18.43
CA MET A 102 1.52 -11.61 -19.41
C MET A 102 1.94 -12.84 -20.17
N LYS A 103 2.28 -12.64 -21.44
CA LYS A 103 2.80 -13.70 -22.28
C LYS A 103 4.00 -13.16 -23.05
N LYS A 104 5.08 -13.93 -23.03
CA LYS A 104 6.24 -13.58 -23.86
C LYS A 104 5.97 -14.04 -25.30
N LEU A 105 6.19 -13.15 -26.25
CA LEU A 105 6.01 -13.44 -27.69
C LEU A 105 7.29 -13.99 -28.32
#